data_b99b8a4e56ffdb579a617c986fa0d051
#
_entry.id   b99b8a4e56ffdb579a617c986fa0d051
#
_cell.length_a   1.000
_cell.length_b   1.000
_cell.length_c   1.000
_cell.angle_alpha   90.00
_cell.angle_beta   90.00
_cell.angle_gamma   90.00
#
_symmetry.space_group_name_H-M   'P 1'
#
loop_
_entity.id
_entity.type
_entity.pdbx_description
1 polymer ?
#
loop_
_entity_poly.entity_id
_entity_poly.type
_entity_poly.pdbx_seq_one_letter_code
_entity_poly.pdbx_strand_id
1 'polypeptide(L)'
;LAEVVEEITAEEQAELDKLEYTTKRYLTPKEIAAYVLVNFGQKNLSQFVDAFKEFFMIQFLKLNTTVYANINLFASIYDAVDDTISGLIIDRTRTRWGRIRPFFIVPLPLWLVGGYMMFTAPTGFSSTAKTVWALIAIIVYGLGMSYFGAWGLMIYNITPNANERNNLITTTKFFELFGTWLPSLVPVLVTLLPKLNKSITMKSVYSGFAYFMLALAACFAIFGFFNIRERVPLMSREEMNETSVFESIKQIFTNRPLFTIILGDFFNSFKSVGGSSESYFWLNNTGSLLNQTVCGLFTGIPNYLMVPLAAKMVKKLGTRVTAIVAGVFGGVAYMTLFFIGYHPFGQTFEDHKIANLAFVIFGLTICGLPNKIIQVVGPMLCAETFDWMEWKHGMRNEALVTTVQGYFTKLATSVTGWLSGMVLTWINYVPLTDSLGNAIPQTDPSMLEGIWAIFCILPAIARGFYGLSFILYPIHGKMLDQMTVELADIRADRLAEQEKLQQEQLNNNTND
;
A
#
# COMPACT_ATOMS: atom_id res chain seq x y z
N LEU A 1 32.98 -57.42 -8.93
CA LEU A 1 32.33 -56.24 -8.40
C LEU A 1 31.15 -55.91 -9.33
N ALA A 2 30.03 -56.65 -9.18
CA ALA A 2 28.78 -56.30 -9.81
C ALA A 2 28.23 -55.10 -9.05
N GLU A 3 27.92 -54.03 -9.78
CA GLU A 3 27.19 -52.89 -9.32
C GLU A 3 25.86 -53.38 -8.74
N VAL A 4 25.69 -53.19 -7.45
CA VAL A 4 24.35 -53.21 -6.83
C VAL A 4 23.69 -51.91 -7.29
N VAL A 5 22.95 -51.98 -8.37
CA VAL A 5 21.95 -50.98 -8.71
C VAL A 5 20.80 -51.24 -7.73
N GLU A 6 20.77 -50.52 -6.63
CA GLU A 6 19.58 -50.49 -5.79
C GLU A 6 18.43 -50.00 -6.69
N GLU A 7 17.46 -50.89 -6.94
CA GLU A 7 16.21 -50.51 -7.57
C GLU A 7 15.51 -49.51 -6.65
N ILE A 8 15.53 -48.25 -7.03
CA ILE A 8 14.81 -47.18 -6.31
C ILE A 8 13.33 -47.59 -6.29
N THR A 9 12.76 -47.67 -5.11
CA THR A 9 11.34 -47.97 -4.95
C THR A 9 10.46 -46.87 -5.59
N ALA A 10 9.24 -47.21 -5.98
CA ALA A 10 8.31 -46.23 -6.58
C ALA A 10 8.03 -45.03 -5.64
N GLU A 11 8.14 -45.24 -4.33
CA GLU A 11 8.01 -44.19 -3.31
C GLU A 11 9.23 -43.27 -3.25
N GLU A 12 10.45 -43.83 -3.26
CA GLU A 12 11.68 -43.06 -3.32
C GLU A 12 11.79 -42.26 -4.60
N GLN A 13 11.32 -42.81 -5.72
CA GLN A 13 11.23 -42.07 -7.00
C GLN A 13 10.22 -40.93 -6.88
N ALA A 14 9.07 -41.14 -6.23
CA ALA A 14 8.06 -40.10 -6.02
C ALA A 14 8.57 -38.96 -5.06
N GLU A 15 9.37 -39.33 -4.06
CA GLU A 15 10.02 -38.33 -3.19
C GLU A 15 11.11 -37.54 -3.91
N LEU A 16 11.94 -38.23 -4.73
CA LEU A 16 12.93 -37.58 -5.58
C LEU A 16 12.27 -36.60 -6.58
N ASP A 17 11.18 -37.02 -7.20
CA ASP A 17 10.41 -36.19 -8.13
C ASP A 17 9.79 -34.97 -7.40
N LYS A 18 9.27 -35.13 -6.18
CA LYS A 18 8.79 -34.02 -5.34
C LYS A 18 9.93 -33.08 -4.95
N LEU A 19 11.09 -33.61 -4.57
CA LEU A 19 12.26 -32.82 -4.21
C LEU A 19 12.78 -32.05 -5.44
N GLU A 20 12.88 -32.70 -6.60
CA GLU A 20 13.24 -32.05 -7.86
C GLU A 20 12.23 -30.95 -8.21
N TYR A 21 10.94 -31.21 -8.08
CA TYR A 21 9.88 -30.24 -8.36
C TYR A 21 10.00 -28.98 -7.50
N THR A 22 10.35 -29.12 -6.22
CA THR A 22 10.46 -27.99 -5.27
C THR A 22 11.81 -27.27 -5.32
N THR A 23 12.88 -27.92 -5.80
CA THR A 23 14.24 -27.38 -5.80
C THR A 23 14.71 -26.90 -7.17
N LYS A 24 14.10 -27.40 -8.25
CA LYS A 24 14.44 -27.04 -9.63
C LYS A 24 14.27 -25.55 -9.87
N ARG A 25 15.12 -24.99 -10.72
CA ARG A 25 15.05 -23.59 -11.14
C ARG A 25 14.11 -23.46 -12.34
N TYR A 26 13.05 -22.65 -12.18
CA TYR A 26 12.01 -22.46 -13.18
C TYR A 26 12.03 -21.10 -13.84
N LEU A 27 12.46 -20.06 -13.10
CA LEU A 27 12.35 -18.70 -13.56
C LEU A 27 13.47 -18.31 -14.50
N THR A 28 13.09 -17.85 -15.67
CA THR A 28 14.01 -17.24 -16.62
C THR A 28 14.23 -15.75 -16.25
N PRO A 29 15.39 -15.14 -16.63
CA PRO A 29 15.62 -13.72 -16.42
C PRO A 29 14.53 -12.82 -17.03
N LYS A 30 13.91 -13.25 -18.14
CA LYS A 30 12.81 -12.52 -18.79
C LYS A 30 11.54 -12.55 -17.93
N GLU A 31 11.21 -13.67 -17.29
CA GLU A 31 10.07 -13.79 -16.40
C GLU A 31 10.24 -12.94 -15.13
N ILE A 32 11.45 -12.96 -14.55
CA ILE A 32 11.80 -12.10 -13.41
C ILE A 32 11.63 -10.63 -13.80
N ALA A 33 12.23 -10.21 -14.92
CA ALA A 33 12.09 -8.84 -15.41
C ALA A 33 10.62 -8.47 -15.69
N ALA A 34 9.85 -9.37 -16.31
CA ALA A 34 8.44 -9.13 -16.60
C ALA A 34 7.62 -8.93 -15.31
N TYR A 35 7.81 -9.78 -14.30
CA TYR A 35 7.11 -9.64 -13.01
C TYR A 35 7.48 -8.33 -12.29
N VAL A 36 8.77 -7.99 -12.24
CA VAL A 36 9.27 -6.75 -11.63
C VAL A 36 8.73 -5.51 -12.35
N LEU A 37 8.70 -5.52 -13.70
CA LEU A 37 8.20 -4.39 -14.49
C LEU A 37 6.69 -4.18 -14.34
N VAL A 38 5.89 -5.27 -14.28
CA VAL A 38 4.44 -5.16 -14.01
C VAL A 38 4.22 -4.49 -12.64
N ASN A 39 4.94 -4.96 -11.62
CA ASN A 39 4.89 -4.36 -10.29
C ASN A 39 5.28 -2.88 -10.30
N PHE A 40 6.41 -2.56 -10.93
CA PHE A 40 6.92 -1.19 -11.03
C PHE A 40 5.90 -0.27 -11.73
N GLY A 41 5.32 -0.70 -12.85
CA GLY A 41 4.31 0.08 -13.59
C GLY A 41 3.05 0.32 -12.77
N GLN A 42 2.51 -0.75 -12.16
CA GLN A 42 1.31 -0.67 -11.32
C GLN A 42 1.55 0.23 -10.10
N LYS A 43 2.69 0.10 -9.43
CA LYS A 43 3.00 0.87 -8.23
C LYS A 43 3.16 2.37 -8.54
N ASN A 44 3.85 2.71 -9.63
CA ASN A 44 3.98 4.11 -10.07
C ASN A 44 2.62 4.70 -10.46
N LEU A 45 1.79 3.95 -11.20
CA LEU A 45 0.46 4.41 -11.60
C LEU A 45 -0.44 4.65 -10.38
N SER A 46 -0.52 3.68 -9.45
CA SER A 46 -1.30 3.85 -8.22
C SER A 46 -0.82 5.04 -7.40
N GLN A 47 0.48 5.16 -7.21
CA GLN A 47 1.06 6.28 -6.44
C GLN A 47 0.78 7.65 -7.09
N PHE A 48 0.81 7.72 -8.43
CA PHE A 48 0.46 8.94 -9.15
C PHE A 48 -1.03 9.28 -8.97
N VAL A 49 -1.91 8.29 -9.12
CA VAL A 49 -3.36 8.50 -8.96
C VAL A 49 -3.68 8.92 -7.53
N ASP A 50 -3.13 8.24 -6.54
CA ASP A 50 -3.36 8.53 -5.12
C ASP A 50 -2.89 9.95 -4.74
N ALA A 51 -1.74 10.38 -5.27
CA ALA A 51 -1.17 11.68 -4.95
C ALA A 51 -1.89 12.86 -5.64
N PHE A 52 -2.40 12.67 -6.86
CA PHE A 52 -2.82 13.80 -7.69
C PHE A 52 -4.28 13.78 -8.15
N LYS A 53 -5.01 12.69 -7.96
CA LYS A 53 -6.43 12.55 -8.35
C LYS A 53 -7.29 13.65 -7.73
N GLU A 54 -7.21 13.84 -6.42
CA GLU A 54 -7.99 14.81 -5.68
C GLU A 54 -7.66 16.22 -6.15
N PHE A 55 -6.37 16.58 -6.16
CA PHE A 55 -5.90 17.87 -6.61
C PHE A 55 -6.36 18.18 -8.03
N PHE A 56 -6.23 17.23 -8.96
CA PHE A 56 -6.65 17.43 -10.36
C PHE A 56 -8.16 17.66 -10.48
N MET A 57 -8.98 16.86 -9.80
CA MET A 57 -10.43 16.96 -9.89
C MET A 57 -10.96 18.25 -9.26
N ILE A 58 -10.41 18.68 -8.14
CA ILE A 58 -10.84 19.92 -7.48
C ILE A 58 -10.28 21.14 -8.24
N GLN A 59 -8.97 21.15 -8.57
CA GLN A 59 -8.30 22.31 -9.12
C GLN A 59 -8.62 22.57 -10.60
N PHE A 60 -8.65 21.51 -11.43
CA PHE A 60 -8.79 21.66 -12.89
C PHE A 60 -10.16 21.25 -13.43
N LEU A 61 -10.79 20.22 -12.91
CA LEU A 61 -12.18 19.88 -13.27
C LEU A 61 -13.18 20.83 -12.57
N LYS A 62 -12.73 21.53 -11.51
CA LYS A 62 -13.55 22.47 -10.72
C LYS A 62 -14.73 21.77 -10.05
N LEU A 63 -14.51 20.57 -9.53
CA LEU A 63 -15.50 19.92 -8.69
C LEU A 63 -15.58 20.60 -7.32
N ASN A 64 -16.79 20.72 -6.80
CA ASN A 64 -16.98 21.14 -5.41
C ASN A 64 -16.35 20.07 -4.48
N THR A 65 -15.66 20.53 -3.44
CA THR A 65 -14.94 19.66 -2.49
C THR A 65 -15.86 18.65 -1.78
N THR A 66 -17.06 19.08 -1.39
CA THR A 66 -18.08 18.19 -0.79
C THR A 66 -18.55 17.13 -1.79
N VAL A 67 -18.77 17.51 -3.05
CA VAL A 67 -19.19 16.58 -4.11
C VAL A 67 -18.08 15.57 -4.35
N TYR A 68 -16.83 16.00 -4.43
CA TYR A 68 -15.69 15.08 -4.56
C TYR A 68 -15.60 14.10 -3.38
N ALA A 69 -15.74 14.59 -2.14
CA ALA A 69 -15.72 13.75 -0.93
C ALA A 69 -16.78 12.64 -1.00
N ASN A 70 -18.01 13.02 -1.37
CA ASN A 70 -19.14 12.07 -1.46
C ASN A 70 -18.93 11.06 -2.61
N ILE A 71 -18.41 11.48 -3.76
CA ILE A 71 -18.05 10.58 -4.86
C ILE A 71 -17.00 9.59 -4.40
N ASN A 72 -15.97 10.05 -3.70
CA ASN A 72 -14.86 9.20 -3.24
C ASN A 72 -15.34 8.18 -2.19
N LEU A 73 -16.22 8.59 -1.27
CA LEU A 73 -16.85 7.69 -0.31
C LEU A 73 -17.68 6.61 -1.01
N PHE A 74 -18.56 7.02 -1.94
CA PHE A 74 -19.40 6.09 -2.69
C PHE A 74 -18.53 5.09 -3.50
N ALA A 75 -17.52 5.59 -4.20
CA ALA A 75 -16.59 4.76 -4.96
C ALA A 75 -15.84 3.77 -4.08
N SER A 76 -15.43 4.17 -2.87
CA SER A 76 -14.75 3.28 -1.93
C SER A 76 -15.67 2.18 -1.37
N ILE A 77 -16.95 2.47 -1.16
CA ILE A 77 -17.94 1.46 -0.76
C ILE A 77 -18.17 0.48 -1.93
N TYR A 78 -18.30 1.01 -3.14
CA TYR A 78 -18.43 0.21 -4.35
C TYR A 78 -17.21 -0.72 -4.54
N ASP A 79 -15.99 -0.20 -4.36
CA ASP A 79 -14.72 -0.93 -4.47
C ASP A 79 -14.65 -2.12 -3.49
N ALA A 80 -15.14 -1.92 -2.25
CA ALA A 80 -15.20 -3.00 -1.26
C ALA A 80 -16.12 -4.17 -1.69
N VAL A 81 -17.24 -3.86 -2.36
CA VAL A 81 -18.16 -4.85 -2.91
C VAL A 81 -17.55 -5.50 -4.16
N ASP A 82 -16.99 -4.69 -5.05
CA ASP A 82 -16.38 -5.14 -6.29
C ASP A 82 -15.18 -6.07 -6.05
N ASP A 83 -14.32 -5.78 -5.09
CA ASP A 83 -13.19 -6.65 -4.74
C ASP A 83 -13.63 -8.06 -4.30
N THR A 84 -14.75 -8.16 -3.61
CA THR A 84 -15.30 -9.47 -3.24
C THR A 84 -15.76 -10.24 -4.48
N ILE A 85 -16.45 -9.55 -5.39
CA ILE A 85 -16.94 -10.14 -6.64
C ILE A 85 -15.78 -10.50 -7.57
N SER A 86 -14.82 -9.58 -7.72
CA SER A 86 -13.63 -9.79 -8.57
C SER A 86 -12.78 -10.96 -8.06
N GLY A 87 -12.60 -11.09 -6.74
CA GLY A 87 -11.93 -12.22 -6.12
C GLY A 87 -12.60 -13.56 -6.48
N LEU A 88 -13.93 -13.64 -6.34
CA LEU A 88 -14.70 -14.83 -6.72
C LEU A 88 -14.59 -15.17 -8.21
N ILE A 89 -14.60 -14.15 -9.09
CA ILE A 89 -14.43 -14.34 -10.53
C ILE A 89 -13.02 -14.85 -10.84
N ILE A 90 -11.99 -14.26 -10.23
CA ILE A 90 -10.60 -14.68 -10.43
C ILE A 90 -10.43 -16.14 -9.98
N ASP A 91 -10.97 -16.51 -8.82
CA ASP A 91 -10.85 -17.87 -8.28
C ASP A 91 -11.59 -18.92 -9.12
N ARG A 92 -12.70 -18.55 -9.73
CA ARG A 92 -13.47 -19.43 -10.62
C ARG A 92 -12.94 -19.47 -12.05
N THR A 93 -12.06 -18.56 -12.44
CA THR A 93 -11.53 -18.48 -13.80
C THR A 93 -10.64 -19.67 -14.09
N ARG A 94 -10.91 -20.34 -15.22
CA ARG A 94 -10.12 -21.44 -15.76
C ARG A 94 -10.00 -21.23 -17.28
N THR A 95 -8.82 -20.76 -17.70
CA THR A 95 -8.58 -20.52 -19.13
C THR A 95 -7.34 -21.27 -19.61
N ARG A 96 -7.21 -21.40 -20.93
CA ARG A 96 -6.01 -21.99 -21.56
C ARG A 96 -4.71 -21.22 -21.25
N TRP A 97 -4.81 -20.00 -20.75
CA TRP A 97 -3.66 -19.17 -20.35
C TRP A 97 -3.35 -19.25 -18.86
N GLY A 98 -4.16 -19.94 -18.08
CA GLY A 98 -4.11 -20.02 -16.63
C GLY A 98 -5.27 -19.29 -15.96
N ARG A 99 -5.18 -19.13 -14.63
CA ARG A 99 -6.19 -18.45 -13.79
C ARG A 99 -5.97 -16.95 -13.73
N ILE A 100 -4.71 -16.53 -13.53
CA ILE A 100 -4.34 -15.14 -13.22
C ILE A 100 -3.92 -14.36 -14.46
N ARG A 101 -3.20 -15.01 -15.40
CA ARG A 101 -2.67 -14.34 -16.61
C ARG A 101 -3.70 -13.56 -17.42
N PRO A 102 -4.94 -14.01 -17.63
CA PRO A 102 -5.94 -13.24 -18.38
C PRO A 102 -6.17 -11.84 -17.78
N PHE A 103 -6.05 -11.70 -16.46
CA PHE A 103 -6.29 -10.45 -15.76
C PHE A 103 -5.16 -9.40 -15.93
N PHE A 104 -4.09 -9.72 -16.64
CA PHE A 104 -3.15 -8.69 -17.12
C PHE A 104 -3.69 -7.89 -18.31
N ILE A 105 -4.56 -8.48 -19.14
CA ILE A 105 -5.06 -7.85 -20.37
C ILE A 105 -6.55 -7.52 -20.30
N VAL A 106 -7.38 -8.43 -19.78
CA VAL A 106 -8.85 -8.26 -19.80
C VAL A 106 -9.31 -6.96 -19.14
N PRO A 107 -8.81 -6.56 -17.95
CA PRO A 107 -9.22 -5.31 -17.32
C PRO A 107 -8.52 -4.06 -17.89
N LEU A 108 -7.55 -4.22 -18.79
CA LEU A 108 -6.73 -3.13 -19.32
C LEU A 108 -7.56 -2.02 -19.98
N PRO A 109 -8.57 -2.29 -20.83
CA PRO A 109 -9.41 -1.23 -21.38
C PRO A 109 -10.15 -0.44 -20.32
N LEU A 110 -10.61 -1.10 -19.24
CA LEU A 110 -11.37 -0.43 -18.17
C LEU A 110 -10.50 0.58 -17.44
N TRP A 111 -9.35 0.17 -16.87
CA TRP A 111 -8.52 1.09 -16.13
C TRP A 111 -7.81 2.12 -17.02
N LEU A 112 -7.56 1.85 -18.30
CA LEU A 112 -7.09 2.83 -19.26
C LEU A 112 -8.13 3.92 -19.52
N VAL A 113 -9.37 3.53 -19.83
CA VAL A 113 -10.47 4.49 -20.09
C VAL A 113 -10.79 5.28 -18.82
N GLY A 114 -10.94 4.60 -17.68
CA GLY A 114 -11.20 5.27 -16.40
C GLY A 114 -10.09 6.23 -16.00
N GLY A 115 -8.82 5.83 -16.13
CA GLY A 115 -7.67 6.69 -15.85
C GLY A 115 -7.56 7.87 -16.82
N TYR A 116 -7.83 7.68 -18.11
CA TYR A 116 -7.93 8.74 -19.09
C TYR A 116 -9.00 9.76 -18.70
N MET A 117 -10.23 9.29 -18.42
CA MET A 117 -11.33 10.14 -17.99
C MET A 117 -11.01 10.91 -16.71
N MET A 118 -10.34 10.27 -15.75
CA MET A 118 -10.00 10.84 -14.45
C MET A 118 -9.08 12.06 -14.55
N PHE A 119 -8.12 12.03 -15.48
CA PHE A 119 -7.17 13.11 -15.72
C PHE A 119 -7.51 13.94 -16.98
N THR A 120 -8.75 13.87 -17.45
CA THR A 120 -9.31 14.73 -18.47
C THR A 120 -10.34 15.65 -17.86
N ALA A 121 -10.15 16.97 -18.00
CA ALA A 121 -11.13 17.96 -17.54
C ALA A 121 -11.84 18.58 -18.75
N PRO A 122 -13.02 18.05 -19.16
CA PRO A 122 -13.77 18.54 -20.30
C PRO A 122 -14.18 20.00 -20.10
N THR A 123 -13.97 20.83 -21.12
CA THR A 123 -14.44 22.21 -21.15
C THR A 123 -15.90 22.26 -21.58
N GLY A 124 -16.70 23.14 -20.97
CA GLY A 124 -18.11 23.32 -21.34
C GLY A 124 -19.11 22.38 -20.66
N PHE A 125 -18.68 21.45 -19.83
CA PHE A 125 -19.61 20.62 -19.05
C PHE A 125 -20.27 21.43 -17.93
N SER A 126 -21.57 21.19 -17.72
CA SER A 126 -22.28 21.69 -16.54
C SER A 126 -21.72 21.07 -15.25
N SER A 127 -22.00 21.67 -14.10
CA SER A 127 -21.56 21.13 -12.80
C SER A 127 -22.02 19.68 -12.60
N THR A 128 -23.26 19.38 -12.94
CA THR A 128 -23.82 18.01 -12.86
C THR A 128 -23.10 17.05 -13.81
N ALA A 129 -22.83 17.47 -15.05
CA ALA A 129 -22.12 16.63 -16.02
C ALA A 129 -20.69 16.33 -15.57
N LYS A 130 -19.99 17.28 -14.94
CA LYS A 130 -18.66 17.05 -14.35
C LYS A 130 -18.70 16.07 -13.18
N THR A 131 -19.72 16.15 -12.34
CA THR A 131 -19.95 15.23 -11.22
C THR A 131 -20.14 13.80 -11.73
N VAL A 132 -21.02 13.60 -12.72
CA VAL A 132 -21.25 12.29 -13.34
C VAL A 132 -19.99 11.77 -14.06
N TRP A 133 -19.27 12.63 -14.76
CA TRP A 133 -18.00 12.30 -15.40
C TRP A 133 -16.97 11.77 -14.40
N ALA A 134 -16.78 12.48 -13.28
CA ALA A 134 -15.84 12.10 -12.24
C ALA A 134 -16.24 10.77 -11.57
N LEU A 135 -17.54 10.59 -11.28
CA LEU A 135 -18.06 9.36 -10.69
C LEU A 135 -17.80 8.16 -11.61
N ILE A 136 -18.15 8.28 -12.89
CA ILE A 136 -17.92 7.21 -13.87
C ILE A 136 -16.41 6.91 -14.00
N ALA A 137 -15.58 7.95 -14.09
CA ALA A 137 -14.13 7.81 -14.22
C ALA A 137 -13.53 7.01 -13.05
N ILE A 138 -13.91 7.34 -11.81
CA ILE A 138 -13.40 6.68 -10.60
C ILE A 138 -13.89 5.22 -10.54
N ILE A 139 -15.18 4.97 -10.81
CA ILE A 139 -15.74 3.62 -10.77
C ILE A 139 -15.12 2.72 -11.85
N VAL A 140 -15.01 3.20 -13.10
CA VAL A 140 -14.46 2.41 -14.21
C VAL A 140 -12.96 2.13 -13.97
N TYR A 141 -12.22 3.11 -13.46
CA TYR A 141 -10.82 2.90 -13.08
C TYR A 141 -10.69 1.89 -11.94
N GLY A 142 -11.47 2.03 -10.86
CA GLY A 142 -11.48 1.14 -9.71
C GLY A 142 -11.78 -0.30 -10.13
N LEU A 143 -12.89 -0.52 -10.86
CA LEU A 143 -13.27 -1.82 -11.42
C LEU A 143 -12.12 -2.47 -12.20
N GLY A 144 -11.48 -1.73 -13.09
CA GLY A 144 -10.33 -2.24 -13.85
C GLY A 144 -9.15 -2.60 -12.96
N MET A 145 -8.87 -1.80 -11.92
CA MET A 145 -7.75 -2.03 -11.00
C MET A 145 -8.00 -3.18 -10.03
N SER A 146 -9.24 -3.44 -9.60
CA SER A 146 -9.61 -4.59 -8.78
C SER A 146 -9.27 -5.91 -9.48
N TYR A 147 -9.65 -6.04 -10.75
CA TYR A 147 -9.28 -7.23 -11.54
C TYR A 147 -7.79 -7.27 -11.87
N PHE A 148 -7.19 -6.14 -12.19
CA PHE A 148 -5.74 -6.09 -12.45
C PHE A 148 -4.93 -6.45 -11.20
N GLY A 149 -5.44 -6.19 -10.01
CA GLY A 149 -4.83 -6.57 -8.73
C GLY A 149 -4.53 -8.07 -8.59
N ALA A 150 -5.18 -8.93 -9.38
CA ALA A 150 -4.89 -10.37 -9.47
C ALA A 150 -3.41 -10.67 -9.79
N TRP A 151 -2.67 -9.75 -10.44
CA TRP A 151 -1.25 -9.94 -10.72
C TRP A 151 -0.43 -10.21 -9.45
N GLY A 152 -0.84 -9.65 -8.31
CA GLY A 152 -0.20 -9.88 -7.02
C GLY A 152 -0.25 -11.34 -6.56
N LEU A 153 -1.28 -12.10 -6.97
CA LEU A 153 -1.40 -13.53 -6.70
C LEU A 153 -0.46 -14.38 -7.56
N MET A 154 0.08 -13.81 -8.64
CA MET A 154 1.00 -14.53 -9.54
C MET A 154 2.27 -14.98 -8.82
N ILE A 155 2.72 -14.28 -7.79
CA ILE A 155 3.93 -14.63 -7.03
C ILE A 155 3.85 -16.03 -6.42
N TYR A 156 2.66 -16.47 -6.05
CA TYR A 156 2.41 -17.79 -5.46
C TYR A 156 2.26 -18.89 -6.51
N ASN A 157 2.03 -18.52 -7.78
CA ASN A 157 1.73 -19.46 -8.86
C ASN A 157 2.82 -19.52 -9.94
N ILE A 158 3.82 -18.63 -9.88
CA ILE A 158 4.87 -18.53 -10.90
C ILE A 158 5.93 -19.62 -10.77
N THR A 159 6.25 -20.05 -9.54
CA THR A 159 7.24 -21.09 -9.25
C THR A 159 6.89 -21.87 -7.99
N PRO A 160 7.05 -23.21 -8.00
CA PRO A 160 6.94 -24.04 -6.80
C PRO A 160 8.18 -23.90 -5.88
N ASN A 161 9.32 -23.44 -6.42
CA ASN A 161 10.56 -23.29 -5.67
C ASN A 161 10.48 -22.08 -4.72
N ALA A 162 10.46 -22.34 -3.41
CA ALA A 162 10.36 -21.32 -2.38
C ALA A 162 11.56 -20.33 -2.42
N ASN A 163 12.76 -20.79 -2.72
CA ASN A 163 13.95 -19.93 -2.77
C ASN A 163 13.88 -18.96 -3.97
N GLU A 164 13.46 -19.44 -5.14
CA GLU A 164 13.22 -18.57 -6.31
C GLU A 164 12.14 -17.53 -6.03
N ARG A 165 11.04 -17.97 -5.40
CA ARG A 165 9.93 -17.08 -5.01
C ARG A 165 10.41 -16.00 -4.04
N ASN A 166 11.17 -16.36 -3.00
CA ASN A 166 11.71 -15.40 -2.05
C ASN A 166 12.69 -14.41 -2.71
N ASN A 167 13.53 -14.88 -3.63
CA ASN A 167 14.42 -14.01 -4.40
C ASN A 167 13.64 -13.06 -5.30
N LEU A 168 12.56 -13.53 -5.94
CA LEU A 168 11.69 -12.70 -6.77
C LEU A 168 10.97 -11.65 -5.93
N ILE A 169 10.45 -11.99 -4.75
CA ILE A 169 9.85 -11.06 -3.80
C ILE A 169 10.88 -9.98 -3.40
N THR A 170 12.08 -10.39 -3.01
CA THR A 170 13.14 -9.46 -2.58
C THR A 170 13.53 -8.51 -3.71
N THR A 171 13.72 -9.04 -4.92
CA THR A 171 14.02 -8.23 -6.11
C THR A 171 12.90 -7.23 -6.40
N THR A 172 11.64 -7.68 -6.34
CA THR A 172 10.48 -6.82 -6.57
C THR A 172 10.40 -5.71 -5.52
N LYS A 173 10.61 -6.04 -4.25
CA LYS A 173 10.63 -5.04 -3.16
C LYS A 173 11.76 -4.03 -3.31
N PHE A 174 12.92 -4.45 -3.79
CA PHE A 174 14.01 -3.52 -4.12
C PHE A 174 13.60 -2.51 -5.20
N PHE A 175 12.97 -2.98 -6.28
CA PHE A 175 12.49 -2.09 -7.34
C PHE A 175 11.28 -1.24 -6.94
N GLU A 176 10.47 -1.68 -5.98
CA GLU A 176 9.39 -0.86 -5.40
C GLU A 176 9.92 0.43 -4.73
N LEU A 177 11.17 0.44 -4.25
CA LEU A 177 11.77 1.66 -3.71
C LEU A 177 11.85 2.78 -4.75
N PHE A 178 11.99 2.41 -6.02
CA PHE A 178 11.97 3.36 -7.15
C PHE A 178 10.56 3.62 -7.68
N GLY A 179 9.54 2.91 -7.17
CA GLY A 179 8.15 3.02 -7.60
C GLY A 179 7.46 4.35 -7.30
N THR A 180 8.10 5.23 -6.53
CA THR A 180 7.59 6.58 -6.22
C THR A 180 8.33 7.69 -6.96
N TRP A 181 9.41 7.37 -7.68
CA TRP A 181 10.26 8.39 -8.31
C TRP A 181 9.59 9.08 -9.48
N LEU A 182 8.91 8.32 -10.35
CA LEU A 182 8.25 8.91 -11.51
C LEU A 182 7.16 9.90 -11.08
N PRO A 183 6.22 9.57 -10.19
CA PRO A 183 5.25 10.54 -9.69
C PRO A 183 5.87 11.75 -9.00
N SER A 184 7.01 11.61 -8.31
CA SER A 184 7.69 12.74 -7.66
C SER A 184 8.30 13.76 -8.63
N LEU A 185 8.43 13.41 -9.92
CA LEU A 185 8.84 14.37 -10.95
C LEU A 185 7.71 15.34 -11.36
N VAL A 186 6.46 14.99 -11.09
CA VAL A 186 5.30 15.80 -11.53
C VAL A 186 5.35 17.24 -11.03
N PRO A 187 5.60 17.52 -9.74
CA PRO A 187 5.69 18.90 -9.25
C PRO A 187 6.80 19.72 -9.95
N VAL A 188 7.91 19.04 -10.31
CA VAL A 188 9.00 19.68 -11.08
C VAL A 188 8.53 20.03 -12.48
N LEU A 189 7.96 19.07 -13.20
CA LEU A 189 7.48 19.24 -14.57
C LEU A 189 6.38 20.29 -14.65
N VAL A 190 5.43 20.25 -13.73
CA VAL A 190 4.32 21.22 -13.64
C VAL A 190 4.81 22.64 -13.37
N THR A 191 5.93 22.80 -12.66
CA THR A 191 6.50 24.12 -12.35
C THR A 191 7.41 24.63 -13.48
N LEU A 192 8.19 23.75 -14.11
CA LEU A 192 9.21 24.15 -15.09
C LEU A 192 8.68 24.25 -16.53
N LEU A 193 7.88 23.28 -16.98
CA LEU A 193 7.44 23.24 -18.37
C LEU A 193 6.60 24.47 -18.80
N PRO A 194 5.64 24.99 -18.00
CA PRO A 194 4.94 26.21 -18.33
C PRO A 194 5.83 27.46 -18.40
N LYS A 195 6.95 27.47 -17.64
CA LYS A 195 7.92 28.58 -17.70
C LYS A 195 8.77 28.53 -18.98
N LEU A 196 9.06 27.34 -19.47
CA LEU A 196 9.85 27.12 -20.70
C LEU A 196 8.99 27.38 -21.94
N ASN A 197 7.72 26.97 -21.91
CA ASN A 197 6.79 27.17 -23.02
C ASN A 197 5.40 27.56 -22.49
N LYS A 198 4.99 28.79 -22.73
CA LYS A 198 3.70 29.35 -22.30
C LYS A 198 2.45 28.65 -22.88
N SER A 199 2.61 27.86 -23.94
CA SER A 199 1.52 27.04 -24.48
C SER A 199 1.24 25.79 -23.64
N ILE A 200 2.16 25.39 -22.75
CA ILE A 200 2.01 24.26 -21.86
C ILE A 200 1.40 24.75 -20.54
N THR A 201 0.22 24.25 -20.22
CA THR A 201 -0.46 24.58 -18.96
C THR A 201 -0.18 23.51 -17.90
N MET A 202 -0.30 23.85 -16.61
CA MET A 202 -0.19 22.88 -15.52
C MET A 202 -1.17 21.70 -15.73
N LYS A 203 -2.41 21.97 -16.14
CA LYS A 203 -3.41 20.97 -16.48
C LYS A 203 -2.90 19.98 -17.53
N SER A 204 -2.30 20.49 -18.63
CA SER A 204 -1.80 19.62 -19.71
C SER A 204 -0.62 18.75 -19.27
N VAL A 205 0.21 19.24 -18.33
CA VAL A 205 1.30 18.43 -17.76
C VAL A 205 0.75 17.30 -16.91
N TYR A 206 -0.21 17.55 -16.03
CA TYR A 206 -0.84 16.48 -15.23
C TYR A 206 -1.52 15.43 -16.12
N SER A 207 -2.31 15.88 -17.11
CA SER A 207 -2.99 14.96 -18.06
C SER A 207 -1.98 14.18 -18.90
N GLY A 208 -0.97 14.84 -19.46
CA GLY A 208 0.06 14.19 -20.27
C GLY A 208 0.86 13.17 -19.49
N PHE A 209 1.22 13.50 -18.23
CA PHE A 209 1.94 12.56 -17.37
C PHE A 209 1.05 11.37 -16.95
N ALA A 210 -0.24 11.61 -16.67
CA ALA A 210 -1.20 10.53 -16.41
C ALA A 210 -1.28 9.56 -17.59
N TYR A 211 -1.40 10.08 -18.81
CA TYR A 211 -1.46 9.25 -20.02
C TYR A 211 -0.17 8.47 -20.25
N PHE A 212 0.97 9.10 -19.97
CA PHE A 212 2.27 8.41 -20.00
C PHE A 212 2.32 7.26 -18.98
N MET A 213 1.87 7.47 -17.73
CA MET A 213 1.84 6.44 -16.70
C MET A 213 0.89 5.29 -17.06
N LEU A 214 -0.29 5.61 -17.60
CA LEU A 214 -1.25 4.62 -18.09
C LEU A 214 -0.64 3.78 -19.23
N ALA A 215 -0.02 4.42 -20.21
CA ALA A 215 0.62 3.73 -21.33
C ALA A 215 1.79 2.85 -20.84
N LEU A 216 2.62 3.34 -19.93
CA LEU A 216 3.74 2.61 -19.35
C LEU A 216 3.28 1.36 -18.61
N ALA A 217 2.28 1.50 -17.72
CA ALA A 217 1.69 0.39 -16.98
C ALA A 217 1.03 -0.64 -17.94
N ALA A 218 0.35 -0.18 -18.99
CA ALA A 218 -0.24 -1.04 -20.01
C ALA A 218 0.83 -1.84 -20.78
N CYS A 219 1.90 -1.20 -21.20
CA CYS A 219 3.03 -1.86 -21.87
C CYS A 219 3.62 -2.96 -20.98
N PHE A 220 3.81 -2.68 -19.68
CA PHE A 220 4.33 -3.67 -18.76
C PHE A 220 3.33 -4.79 -18.46
N ALA A 221 2.04 -4.50 -18.36
CA ALA A 221 1.00 -5.52 -18.22
C ALA A 221 0.96 -6.47 -19.41
N ILE A 222 1.03 -5.93 -20.64
CA ILE A 222 1.10 -6.70 -21.89
C ILE A 222 2.39 -7.54 -21.91
N PHE A 223 3.54 -6.94 -21.57
CA PHE A 223 4.80 -7.66 -21.48
C PHE A 223 4.75 -8.80 -20.48
N GLY A 224 4.13 -8.57 -19.30
CA GLY A 224 3.87 -9.58 -18.27
C GLY A 224 3.03 -10.73 -18.78
N PHE A 225 1.92 -10.45 -19.47
CA PHE A 225 1.05 -11.48 -20.05
C PHE A 225 1.78 -12.44 -20.98
N PHE A 226 2.65 -11.93 -21.85
CA PHE A 226 3.36 -12.79 -22.81
C PHE A 226 4.53 -13.58 -22.20
N ASN A 227 5.16 -13.06 -21.15
CA ASN A 227 6.39 -13.65 -20.62
C ASN A 227 6.21 -14.43 -19.31
N ILE A 228 5.18 -14.16 -18.52
CA ILE A 228 4.96 -14.87 -17.23
C ILE A 228 4.09 -16.10 -17.46
N ARG A 229 4.40 -17.21 -16.78
CA ARG A 229 3.64 -18.46 -16.83
C ARG A 229 3.29 -18.93 -15.42
N GLU A 230 2.08 -19.48 -15.27
CA GLU A 230 1.66 -20.17 -14.05
C GLU A 230 2.16 -21.60 -14.11
N ARG A 231 2.80 -22.06 -13.00
CA ARG A 231 3.37 -23.41 -12.90
C ARG A 231 2.86 -24.22 -11.71
N VAL A 232 2.34 -23.51 -10.68
CA VAL A 232 1.81 -24.19 -9.49
C VAL A 232 0.38 -24.64 -9.80
N PRO A 233 0.07 -25.96 -9.66
CA PRO A 233 -1.28 -26.45 -9.88
C PRO A 233 -2.24 -25.85 -8.85
N LEU A 234 -3.48 -25.65 -9.27
CA LEU A 234 -4.53 -25.11 -8.42
C LEU A 234 -4.98 -26.17 -7.41
N MET A 235 -5.16 -25.74 -6.16
CA MET A 235 -5.84 -26.55 -5.16
C MET A 235 -7.26 -26.91 -5.62
N SER A 236 -7.73 -28.10 -5.26
CA SER A 236 -9.09 -28.53 -5.56
C SER A 236 -10.09 -27.68 -4.75
N ARG A 237 -11.31 -27.59 -5.24
CA ARG A 237 -12.38 -26.79 -4.62
C ARG A 237 -12.77 -27.31 -3.22
N GLU A 238 -12.52 -28.59 -2.97
CA GLU A 238 -12.83 -29.29 -1.71
C GLU A 238 -11.84 -28.96 -0.57
N GLU A 239 -10.63 -28.50 -0.92
CA GLU A 239 -9.62 -28.10 0.05
C GLU A 239 -9.74 -26.63 0.52
N MET A 240 -10.62 -25.85 -0.12
CA MET A 240 -10.89 -24.47 0.26
C MET A 240 -11.96 -24.43 1.36
N ASN A 241 -11.55 -24.48 2.60
CA ASN A 241 -12.44 -24.22 3.74
C ASN A 241 -12.98 -22.77 3.64
N GLU A 242 -14.23 -22.63 3.25
CA GLU A 242 -14.97 -21.35 3.25
C GLU A 242 -15.25 -20.94 4.71
N THR A 243 -14.28 -20.31 5.36
CA THR A 243 -14.58 -19.61 6.61
C THR A 243 -15.48 -18.42 6.31
N SER A 244 -16.67 -18.41 6.90
CA SER A 244 -17.60 -17.31 6.75
C SER A 244 -16.97 -15.99 7.19
N VAL A 245 -17.12 -14.93 6.40
CA VAL A 245 -16.69 -13.56 6.75
C VAL A 245 -17.20 -13.15 8.14
N PHE A 246 -18.40 -13.58 8.50
CA PHE A 246 -19.01 -13.29 9.79
C PHE A 246 -18.28 -13.98 10.97
N GLU A 247 -17.84 -15.24 10.80
CA GLU A 247 -17.00 -15.92 11.79
C GLU A 247 -15.63 -15.26 11.92
N SER A 248 -15.09 -14.79 10.82
CA SER A 248 -13.84 -14.04 10.79
C SER A 248 -13.94 -12.74 11.59
N ILE A 249 -15.03 -11.99 11.42
CA ILE A 249 -15.30 -10.76 12.18
C ILE A 249 -15.50 -11.06 13.68
N LYS A 250 -16.21 -12.14 14.03
CA LYS A 250 -16.42 -12.55 15.43
C LYS A 250 -15.09 -12.89 16.11
N GLN A 251 -14.18 -13.54 15.42
CA GLN A 251 -12.84 -13.88 15.94
C GLN A 251 -11.97 -12.66 16.25
N ILE A 252 -12.19 -11.50 15.57
CA ILE A 252 -11.46 -10.25 15.86
C ILE A 252 -11.69 -9.78 17.28
N PHE A 253 -12.97 -9.74 17.70
CA PHE A 253 -13.34 -9.25 19.02
C PHE A 253 -12.87 -10.17 20.15
N THR A 254 -12.60 -11.43 19.86
CA THR A 254 -12.02 -12.40 20.81
C THR A 254 -10.50 -12.41 20.82
N ASN A 255 -9.87 -11.95 19.71
CA ASN A 255 -8.41 -11.90 19.55
C ASN A 255 -7.88 -10.49 19.91
N ARG A 256 -7.53 -10.27 21.18
CA ARG A 256 -7.04 -8.97 21.66
C ARG A 256 -5.81 -8.44 20.92
N PRO A 257 -4.76 -9.22 20.61
CA PRO A 257 -3.63 -8.76 19.80
C PRO A 257 -4.08 -8.24 18.43
N LEU A 258 -4.90 -9.02 17.72
CA LEU A 258 -5.41 -8.65 16.40
C LEU A 258 -6.26 -7.38 16.44
N PHE A 259 -7.16 -7.27 17.40
CA PHE A 259 -7.97 -6.06 17.60
C PHE A 259 -7.09 -4.81 17.77
N THR A 260 -6.03 -4.93 18.56
CA THR A 260 -5.10 -3.81 18.82
C THR A 260 -4.38 -3.37 17.54
N ILE A 261 -3.94 -4.31 16.71
CA ILE A 261 -3.27 -4.01 15.42
C ILE A 261 -4.26 -3.31 14.48
N ILE A 262 -5.47 -3.85 14.34
CA ILE A 262 -6.52 -3.26 13.50
C ILE A 262 -6.85 -1.83 13.95
N LEU A 263 -6.99 -1.63 15.26
CA LEU A 263 -7.26 -0.31 15.82
C LEU A 263 -6.11 0.67 15.53
N GLY A 264 -4.87 0.21 15.68
CA GLY A 264 -3.69 1.00 15.33
C GLY A 264 -3.64 1.37 13.85
N ASP A 265 -3.82 0.40 12.96
CA ASP A 265 -3.82 0.62 11.51
C ASP A 265 -4.97 1.53 11.07
N PHE A 266 -6.15 1.38 11.69
CA PHE A 266 -7.28 2.26 11.44
C PHE A 266 -6.91 3.73 11.73
N PHE A 267 -6.40 4.03 12.92
CA PHE A 267 -5.98 5.39 13.25
C PHE A 267 -4.82 5.86 12.38
N ASN A 268 -3.83 5.00 12.11
CA ASN A 268 -2.71 5.34 11.25
C ASN A 268 -3.13 5.73 9.81
N SER A 269 -4.26 5.22 9.33
CA SER A 269 -4.79 5.55 8.00
C SER A 269 -5.18 7.02 7.88
N PHE A 270 -5.58 7.68 8.97
CA PHE A 270 -5.96 9.10 8.96
C PHE A 270 -4.80 10.05 8.63
N LYS A 271 -3.56 9.60 8.73
CA LYS A 271 -2.41 10.38 8.22
C LYS A 271 -2.51 10.69 6.72
N SER A 272 -3.22 9.84 5.95
CA SER A 272 -3.37 10.00 4.51
C SER A 272 -4.17 11.24 4.13
N VAL A 273 -5.03 11.74 5.02
CA VAL A 273 -5.74 13.01 4.85
C VAL A 273 -4.75 14.17 4.76
N GLY A 274 -3.74 14.20 5.64
CA GLY A 274 -2.63 15.16 5.52
C GLY A 274 -1.82 14.98 4.25
N GLY A 275 -1.59 13.73 3.83
CA GLY A 275 -0.89 13.43 2.57
C GLY A 275 -1.63 13.90 1.33
N SER A 276 -2.96 13.76 1.29
CA SER A 276 -3.79 14.30 0.20
C SER A 276 -3.73 15.84 0.15
N SER A 277 -3.57 16.49 1.30
CA SER A 277 -3.46 17.92 1.42
C SER A 277 -2.05 18.46 1.08
N GLU A 278 -1.08 17.61 0.84
CA GLU A 278 0.32 18.00 0.63
C GLU A 278 0.50 18.94 -0.58
N SER A 279 -0.11 18.62 -1.71
CA SER A 279 -0.03 19.47 -2.91
C SER A 279 -0.68 20.85 -2.69
N TYR A 280 -1.75 20.90 -1.89
CA TYR A 280 -2.39 22.19 -1.54
C TYR A 280 -1.49 23.02 -0.64
N PHE A 281 -0.81 22.40 0.33
CA PHE A 281 0.15 23.09 1.19
C PHE A 281 1.31 23.68 0.36
N TRP A 282 1.94 22.85 -0.48
CA TRP A 282 3.08 23.32 -1.27
C TRP A 282 2.71 24.40 -2.27
N LEU A 283 1.54 24.32 -2.91
CA LEU A 283 1.06 25.35 -3.83
C LEU A 283 0.73 26.65 -3.10
N ASN A 284 -0.09 26.57 -2.05
CA ASN A 284 -0.71 27.75 -1.45
C ASN A 284 0.19 28.41 -0.39
N ASN A 285 0.75 27.64 0.53
CA ASN A 285 1.54 28.18 1.64
C ASN A 285 2.98 28.53 1.25
N THR A 286 3.55 27.84 0.26
CA THR A 286 4.94 28.08 -0.17
C THR A 286 5.07 28.65 -1.58
N GLY A 287 3.95 28.83 -2.28
CA GLY A 287 3.88 29.42 -3.63
C GLY A 287 4.41 28.54 -4.76
N SER A 288 4.88 27.30 -4.48
CA SER A 288 5.46 26.44 -5.52
C SER A 288 5.39 24.96 -5.21
N LEU A 289 4.82 24.20 -6.14
CA LEU A 289 4.83 22.73 -6.09
C LEU A 289 6.24 22.13 -6.20
N LEU A 290 7.23 22.88 -6.73
CA LEU A 290 8.62 22.42 -6.78
C LEU A 290 9.18 22.12 -5.39
N ASN A 291 8.75 22.86 -4.37
CA ASN A 291 9.16 22.69 -2.99
C ASN A 291 8.77 21.31 -2.44
N GLN A 292 7.68 20.69 -2.94
CA GLN A 292 7.29 19.31 -2.62
C GLN A 292 8.38 18.32 -3.03
N THR A 293 8.89 18.41 -4.26
CA THR A 293 9.95 17.52 -4.73
C THR A 293 11.25 17.75 -3.98
N VAL A 294 11.61 19.00 -3.72
CA VAL A 294 12.80 19.35 -2.94
C VAL A 294 12.69 18.74 -1.54
N CYS A 295 11.55 18.89 -0.88
CA CYS A 295 11.29 18.26 0.42
C CYS A 295 11.43 16.74 0.34
N GLY A 296 10.81 16.09 -0.63
CA GLY A 296 10.87 14.63 -0.81
C GLY A 296 12.30 14.10 -0.96
N LEU A 297 13.17 14.82 -1.68
CA LEU A 297 14.59 14.45 -1.84
C LEU A 297 15.34 14.52 -0.51
N PHE A 298 15.17 15.61 0.24
CA PHE A 298 15.87 15.79 1.51
C PHE A 298 15.33 14.94 2.65
N THR A 299 14.02 14.65 2.68
CA THR A 299 13.41 13.81 3.72
C THR A 299 13.62 12.32 3.45
N GLY A 300 13.79 11.92 2.19
CA GLY A 300 13.89 10.51 1.79
C GLY A 300 15.07 9.80 2.44
N ILE A 301 16.28 10.33 2.32
CA ILE A 301 17.51 9.70 2.82
C ILE A 301 17.46 9.46 4.34
N PRO A 302 17.20 10.46 5.20
CA PRO A 302 17.10 10.26 6.66
C PRO A 302 16.03 9.23 7.03
N ASN A 303 14.89 9.24 6.35
CA ASN A 303 13.82 8.30 6.61
C ASN A 303 14.24 6.86 6.34
N TYR A 304 14.98 6.57 5.26
CA TYR A 304 15.47 5.21 4.99
C TYR A 304 16.53 4.75 5.98
N LEU A 305 17.37 5.65 6.52
CA LEU A 305 18.33 5.32 7.56
C LEU A 305 17.66 4.86 8.88
N MET A 306 16.38 5.17 9.08
CA MET A 306 15.62 4.71 10.24
C MET A 306 15.28 3.20 10.19
N VAL A 307 15.29 2.55 9.02
CA VAL A 307 14.95 1.12 8.91
C VAL A 307 15.88 0.22 9.73
N PRO A 308 17.22 0.29 9.59
CA PRO A 308 18.11 -0.50 10.44
C PRO A 308 18.05 -0.09 11.91
N LEU A 309 17.77 1.18 12.22
CA LEU A 309 17.60 1.64 13.59
C LEU A 309 16.32 1.07 14.22
N ALA A 310 15.22 1.00 13.46
CA ALA A 310 13.97 0.36 13.90
C ALA A 310 14.20 -1.09 14.34
N ALA A 311 14.95 -1.88 13.56
CA ALA A 311 15.29 -3.25 13.91
C ALA A 311 16.10 -3.34 15.22
N LYS A 312 17.04 -2.40 15.46
CA LYS A 312 17.77 -2.32 16.72
C LYS A 312 16.87 -1.92 17.89
N MET A 313 15.93 -0.99 17.66
CA MET A 313 14.95 -0.57 18.68
C MET A 313 14.06 -1.76 19.09
N VAL A 314 13.57 -2.53 18.15
CA VAL A 314 12.76 -3.72 18.42
C VAL A 314 13.54 -4.75 19.26
N LYS A 315 14.81 -5.01 18.92
CA LYS A 315 15.66 -5.93 19.70
C LYS A 315 15.87 -5.46 21.15
N LYS A 316 15.92 -4.15 21.39
CA LYS A 316 16.22 -3.59 22.70
C LYS A 316 14.98 -3.30 23.55
N LEU A 317 13.90 -2.82 22.92
CA LEU A 317 12.71 -2.33 23.61
C LEU A 317 11.49 -3.27 23.43
N GLY A 318 11.56 -4.20 22.47
CA GLY A 318 10.44 -5.01 22.03
C GLY A 318 9.55 -4.28 21.02
N THR A 319 8.69 -5.03 20.35
CA THR A 319 7.78 -4.55 19.28
C THR A 319 6.76 -3.55 19.81
N ARG A 320 6.10 -3.88 20.94
CA ARG A 320 5.08 -3.04 21.57
C ARG A 320 5.60 -1.64 21.91
N VAL A 321 6.71 -1.56 22.68
CA VAL A 321 7.25 -0.27 23.13
C VAL A 321 7.75 0.53 21.94
N THR A 322 8.35 -0.11 20.95
CA THR A 322 8.80 0.55 19.71
C THR A 322 7.63 1.15 18.94
N ALA A 323 6.49 0.46 18.85
CA ALA A 323 5.27 0.99 18.21
C ALA A 323 4.71 2.20 18.97
N ILE A 324 4.64 2.14 20.32
CA ILE A 324 4.19 3.24 21.15
C ILE A 324 5.09 4.46 20.97
N VAL A 325 6.40 4.28 21.10
CA VAL A 325 7.37 5.37 20.96
C VAL A 325 7.30 6.01 19.58
N ALA A 326 7.24 5.20 18.52
CA ALA A 326 7.13 5.71 17.16
C ALA A 326 5.83 6.51 16.94
N GLY A 327 4.70 6.01 17.43
CA GLY A 327 3.42 6.69 17.29
C GLY A 327 3.36 8.00 18.07
N VAL A 328 3.69 7.95 19.38
CA VAL A 328 3.65 9.14 20.25
C VAL A 328 4.66 10.19 19.79
N PHE A 329 5.90 9.79 19.49
CA PHE A 329 6.90 10.72 18.97
C PHE A 329 6.44 11.38 17.67
N GLY A 330 5.86 10.61 16.75
CA GLY A 330 5.32 11.15 15.50
C GLY A 330 4.18 12.14 15.72
N GLY A 331 3.27 11.83 16.63
CA GLY A 331 2.19 12.74 17.03
C GLY A 331 2.69 14.06 17.63
N VAL A 332 3.63 13.97 18.58
CA VAL A 332 4.25 15.14 19.20
C VAL A 332 5.05 15.96 18.19
N ALA A 333 5.81 15.33 17.31
CA ALA A 333 6.58 16.02 16.27
C ALA A 333 5.70 16.85 15.33
N TYR A 334 4.61 16.28 14.82
CA TYR A 334 3.65 17.01 13.98
C TYR A 334 2.95 18.14 14.74
N MET A 335 2.57 17.91 16.00
CA MET A 335 1.94 18.93 16.83
C MET A 335 2.91 20.09 17.14
N THR A 336 4.16 19.77 17.43
CA THR A 336 5.21 20.78 17.63
C THR A 336 5.43 21.61 16.37
N LEU A 337 5.52 20.95 15.20
CA LEU A 337 5.67 21.62 13.92
C LEU A 337 4.47 22.55 13.63
N PHE A 338 3.24 22.11 13.97
CA PHE A 338 2.04 22.92 13.83
C PHE A 338 2.14 24.24 14.63
N PHE A 339 2.51 24.17 15.93
CA PHE A 339 2.58 25.32 16.80
C PHE A 339 3.71 26.30 16.46
N ILE A 340 4.83 25.81 15.90
CA ILE A 340 5.91 26.71 15.44
C ILE A 340 5.50 27.44 14.16
N GLY A 341 4.65 26.81 13.32
CA GLY A 341 4.19 27.36 12.05
C GLY A 341 5.14 27.03 10.89
N TYR A 342 4.75 27.43 9.68
CA TYR A 342 5.51 27.17 8.44
C TYR A 342 6.40 28.35 8.01
N HIS A 343 6.34 29.48 8.74
CA HIS A 343 7.16 30.70 8.47
C HIS A 343 7.72 31.32 9.76
N PRO A 344 8.49 30.56 10.57
CA PRO A 344 8.94 31.04 11.87
C PRO A 344 9.94 32.20 11.83
N PHE A 345 10.49 32.52 10.65
CA PHE A 345 11.49 33.57 10.48
C PHE A 345 10.95 34.87 9.89
N GLY A 346 9.63 35.01 9.68
CA GLY A 346 9.02 36.18 9.09
C GLY A 346 7.52 36.25 9.30
N GLN A 347 6.87 37.32 8.85
CA GLN A 347 5.41 37.45 8.88
C GLN A 347 4.75 36.62 7.78
N THR A 348 5.48 36.45 6.67
CA THR A 348 5.06 35.61 5.54
C THR A 348 6.14 34.60 5.18
N PHE A 349 5.76 33.55 4.42
CA PHE A 349 6.73 32.55 3.95
C PHE A 349 7.81 33.17 3.06
N GLU A 350 7.46 34.16 2.26
CA GLU A 350 8.35 34.83 1.29
C GLU A 350 9.41 35.74 1.95
N ASP A 351 9.17 36.25 3.18
CA ASP A 351 10.10 37.17 3.85
C ASP A 351 11.49 36.55 4.02
N HIS A 352 11.54 35.27 4.40
CA HIS A 352 12.76 34.48 4.55
C HIS A 352 12.60 33.10 3.89
N LYS A 353 12.24 33.09 2.63
CA LYS A 353 11.83 31.88 1.87
C LYS A 353 12.74 30.69 2.04
N ILE A 354 14.06 30.87 1.91
CA ILE A 354 15.04 29.77 2.02
C ILE A 354 15.08 29.23 3.45
N ALA A 355 15.07 30.10 4.45
CA ALA A 355 15.12 29.69 5.86
C ALA A 355 13.83 28.98 6.28
N ASN A 356 12.67 29.53 5.88
CA ASN A 356 11.36 28.92 6.12
C ASN A 356 11.24 27.57 5.43
N LEU A 357 11.68 27.44 4.17
CA LEU A 357 11.68 26.16 3.43
C LEU A 357 12.60 25.14 4.12
N ALA A 358 13.80 25.52 4.49
CA ALA A 358 14.73 24.63 5.19
C ALA A 358 14.16 24.16 6.53
N PHE A 359 13.51 25.06 7.28
CA PHE A 359 12.83 24.72 8.54
C PHE A 359 11.69 23.71 8.32
N VAL A 360 10.81 23.94 7.34
CA VAL A 360 9.71 23.03 7.01
C VAL A 360 10.24 21.66 6.59
N ILE A 361 11.26 21.62 5.72
CA ILE A 361 11.91 20.36 5.30
C ILE A 361 12.50 19.62 6.51
N PHE A 362 13.20 20.31 7.39
CA PHE A 362 13.77 19.72 8.60
C PHE A 362 12.67 19.18 9.54
N GLY A 363 11.61 19.97 9.78
CA GLY A 363 10.47 19.57 10.58
C GLY A 363 9.77 18.33 10.02
N LEU A 364 9.48 18.33 8.72
CA LEU A 364 8.86 17.19 8.03
C LEU A 364 9.78 15.95 7.99
N THR A 365 11.09 16.15 7.93
CA THR A 365 12.04 15.05 8.10
C THR A 365 11.86 14.36 9.44
N ILE A 366 11.85 15.12 10.54
CA ILE A 366 11.62 14.58 11.90
C ILE A 366 10.25 13.89 12.00
N CYS A 367 9.20 14.52 11.48
CA CYS A 367 7.85 13.93 11.44
C CYS A 367 7.77 12.64 10.62
N GLY A 368 8.64 12.49 9.63
CA GLY A 368 8.71 11.32 8.75
C GLY A 368 9.40 10.10 9.36
N LEU A 369 10.37 10.29 10.28
CA LEU A 369 11.16 9.21 10.87
C LEU A 369 10.31 8.07 11.45
N PRO A 370 9.24 8.33 12.23
CA PRO A 370 8.37 7.29 12.76
C PRO A 370 7.68 6.43 11.71
N ASN A 371 7.45 6.95 10.51
CA ASN A 371 6.81 6.20 9.43
C ASN A 371 7.59 4.92 9.08
N LYS A 372 8.91 5.03 9.02
CA LYS A 372 9.76 3.88 8.68
C LYS A 372 9.88 2.90 9.83
N ILE A 373 9.86 3.39 11.07
CA ILE A 373 9.81 2.52 12.25
C ILE A 373 8.51 1.70 12.24
N ILE A 374 7.35 2.33 12.01
CA ILE A 374 6.04 1.68 11.96
C ILE A 374 5.98 0.65 10.82
N GLN A 375 6.55 0.94 9.65
CA GLN A 375 6.62 0.01 8.53
C GLN A 375 7.42 -1.27 8.84
N VAL A 376 8.42 -1.19 9.72
CA VAL A 376 9.21 -2.35 10.15
C VAL A 376 8.51 -3.11 11.27
N VAL A 377 7.92 -2.40 12.22
CA VAL A 377 7.28 -3.00 13.40
C VAL A 377 5.95 -3.67 13.06
N GLY A 378 5.17 -3.14 12.11
CA GLY A 378 3.86 -3.66 11.75
C GLY A 378 3.86 -5.15 11.39
N PRO A 379 4.66 -5.61 10.42
CA PRO A 379 4.79 -7.04 10.10
C PRO A 379 5.26 -7.90 11.28
N MET A 380 6.09 -7.37 12.18
CA MET A 380 6.55 -8.11 13.36
C MET A 380 5.42 -8.31 14.37
N LEU A 381 4.57 -7.30 14.59
CA LEU A 381 3.38 -7.40 15.44
C LEU A 381 2.37 -8.41 14.87
N CYS A 382 2.20 -8.44 13.54
CA CYS A 382 1.38 -9.47 12.89
C CYS A 382 1.94 -10.88 13.13
N ALA A 383 3.25 -11.08 13.00
CA ALA A 383 3.89 -12.37 13.24
C ALA A 383 3.71 -12.83 14.69
N GLU A 384 3.90 -11.94 15.69
CA GLU A 384 3.63 -12.24 17.10
C GLU A 384 2.15 -12.60 17.34
N THR A 385 1.23 -12.00 16.59
CA THR A 385 -0.20 -12.32 16.68
C THR A 385 -0.49 -13.71 16.12
N PHE A 386 0.18 -14.14 15.04
CA PHE A 386 0.07 -15.50 14.52
C PHE A 386 0.60 -16.51 15.53
N ASP A 387 1.74 -16.25 16.15
CA ASP A 387 2.32 -17.10 17.20
C ASP A 387 1.42 -17.16 18.43
N TRP A 388 0.79 -16.04 18.82
CA TRP A 388 -0.19 -16.01 19.91
C TRP A 388 -1.43 -16.86 19.61
N MET A 389 -1.92 -16.83 18.36
CA MET A 389 -3.07 -17.66 17.95
C MET A 389 -2.71 -19.14 17.99
N GLU A 390 -1.53 -19.52 17.53
CA GLU A 390 -1.03 -20.88 17.60
C GLU A 390 -0.90 -21.36 19.05
N TRP A 391 -0.34 -20.51 19.92
CA TRP A 391 -0.18 -20.81 21.34
C TRP A 391 -1.52 -20.97 22.09
N LYS A 392 -2.50 -20.09 21.82
CA LYS A 392 -3.79 -20.10 22.53
C LYS A 392 -4.83 -21.05 21.96
N HIS A 393 -4.85 -21.23 20.65
CA HIS A 393 -5.89 -21.98 19.95
C HIS A 393 -5.38 -23.20 19.20
N GLY A 394 -4.09 -23.49 19.25
CA GLY A 394 -3.46 -24.61 18.56
C GLY A 394 -3.43 -24.49 17.03
N MET A 395 -4.00 -23.43 16.47
CA MET A 395 -4.10 -23.20 15.02
C MET A 395 -3.48 -21.86 14.63
N ARG A 396 -2.68 -21.88 13.57
CA ARG A 396 -2.06 -20.69 12.97
C ARG A 396 -2.85 -20.30 11.72
N ASN A 397 -3.72 -19.31 11.84
CA ASN A 397 -4.59 -18.88 10.75
C ASN A 397 -4.16 -17.52 10.20
N GLU A 398 -3.04 -17.50 9.46
CA GLU A 398 -2.48 -16.28 8.86
C GLU A 398 -3.42 -15.65 7.83
N ALA A 399 -4.09 -16.47 7.02
CA ALA A 399 -5.01 -16.02 5.99
C ALA A 399 -6.21 -15.26 6.60
N LEU A 400 -6.74 -15.74 7.70
CA LEU A 400 -7.84 -15.08 8.42
C LEU A 400 -7.43 -13.69 8.90
N VAL A 401 -6.27 -13.58 9.57
CA VAL A 401 -5.78 -12.32 10.12
C VAL A 401 -5.56 -11.28 9.02
N THR A 402 -4.90 -11.67 7.94
CA THR A 402 -4.61 -10.77 6.82
C THR A 402 -5.87 -10.34 6.08
N THR A 403 -6.84 -11.23 5.90
CA THR A 403 -8.14 -10.90 5.27
C THR A 403 -8.89 -9.87 6.10
N VAL A 404 -9.00 -10.12 7.39
CA VAL A 404 -9.70 -9.24 8.32
C VAL A 404 -9.02 -7.87 8.40
N GLN A 405 -7.69 -7.82 8.54
CA GLN A 405 -6.92 -6.58 8.53
C GLN A 405 -7.14 -5.82 7.21
N GLY A 406 -7.22 -6.53 6.08
CA GLY A 406 -7.54 -5.96 4.78
C GLY A 406 -8.90 -5.26 4.75
N TYR A 407 -9.95 -5.86 5.29
CA TYR A 407 -11.28 -5.24 5.36
C TYR A 407 -11.28 -3.93 6.18
N PHE A 408 -10.65 -3.94 7.35
CA PHE A 408 -10.58 -2.74 8.19
C PHE A 408 -9.69 -1.65 7.57
N THR A 409 -8.63 -2.01 6.90
CA THR A 409 -7.79 -1.06 6.14
C THR A 409 -8.60 -0.39 5.03
N LYS A 410 -9.43 -1.13 4.29
CA LYS A 410 -10.31 -0.56 3.26
C LYS A 410 -11.37 0.37 3.85
N LEU A 411 -12.00 -0.03 4.96
CA LEU A 411 -12.94 0.83 5.67
C LEU A 411 -12.28 2.14 6.11
N ALA A 412 -11.09 2.05 6.69
CA ALA A 412 -10.31 3.23 7.09
C ALA A 412 -9.96 4.11 5.90
N THR A 413 -9.54 3.52 4.78
CA THR A 413 -9.22 4.25 3.55
C THR A 413 -10.44 4.96 2.97
N SER A 414 -11.63 4.35 3.04
CA SER A 414 -12.88 4.96 2.60
C SER A 414 -13.23 6.20 3.43
N VAL A 415 -13.13 6.07 4.76
CA VAL A 415 -13.39 7.17 5.70
C VAL A 415 -12.38 8.30 5.51
N THR A 416 -11.10 7.99 5.38
CA THR A 416 -10.06 9.01 5.20
C THR A 416 -10.14 9.69 3.84
N GLY A 417 -10.51 8.97 2.79
CA GLY A 417 -10.75 9.56 1.47
C GLY A 417 -11.93 10.53 1.43
N TRP A 418 -13.01 10.21 2.15
CA TRP A 418 -14.12 11.13 2.35
C TRP A 418 -13.71 12.36 3.18
N LEU A 419 -13.02 12.12 4.29
CA LEU A 419 -12.56 13.19 5.18
C LEU A 419 -11.62 14.16 4.47
N SER A 420 -10.76 13.67 3.57
CA SER A 420 -9.83 14.49 2.77
C SER A 420 -10.58 15.60 2.00
N GLY A 421 -11.65 15.26 1.30
CA GLY A 421 -12.46 16.28 0.62
C GLY A 421 -13.27 17.18 1.57
N MET A 422 -13.77 16.61 2.70
CA MET A 422 -14.57 17.37 3.67
C MET A 422 -13.75 18.42 4.43
N VAL A 423 -12.50 18.13 4.77
CA VAL A 423 -11.64 19.11 5.47
C VAL A 423 -11.35 20.34 4.59
N LEU A 424 -11.24 20.16 3.28
CA LEU A 424 -11.13 21.29 2.34
C LEU A 424 -12.42 22.12 2.30
N THR A 425 -13.58 21.46 2.42
CA THR A 425 -14.88 22.16 2.53
C THR A 425 -14.98 23.00 3.81
N TRP A 426 -14.51 22.45 4.94
CA TRP A 426 -14.54 23.16 6.23
C TRP A 426 -13.71 24.43 6.27
N ILE A 427 -12.62 24.48 5.50
CA ILE A 427 -11.81 25.70 5.34
C ILE A 427 -12.29 26.58 4.17
N ASN A 428 -13.44 26.26 3.56
CA ASN A 428 -14.00 26.95 2.40
C ASN A 428 -13.01 27.08 1.22
N TYR A 429 -12.23 26.02 0.96
CA TYR A 429 -11.25 26.02 -0.12
C TYR A 429 -11.89 26.20 -1.49
N VAL A 430 -11.53 27.27 -2.20
CA VAL A 430 -11.95 27.53 -3.57
C VAL A 430 -10.72 27.58 -4.48
N PRO A 431 -10.62 26.71 -5.48
CA PRO A 431 -9.46 26.67 -6.35
C PRO A 431 -9.36 27.92 -7.22
N LEU A 432 -8.21 28.60 -7.17
CA LEU A 432 -7.90 29.74 -8.02
C LEU A 432 -7.09 29.32 -9.25
N THR A 433 -7.38 29.91 -10.40
CA THR A 433 -6.64 29.68 -11.64
C THR A 433 -6.42 30.99 -12.39
N ASP A 434 -5.26 31.12 -13.06
CA ASP A 434 -4.98 32.24 -13.98
C ASP A 434 -5.79 32.13 -15.28
N SER A 435 -5.63 33.09 -16.15
CA SER A 435 -6.29 33.14 -17.48
C SER A 435 -5.90 31.98 -18.40
N LEU A 436 -4.79 31.32 -18.12
CA LEU A 436 -4.29 30.15 -18.85
C LEU A 436 -4.75 28.82 -18.22
N GLY A 437 -5.46 28.87 -17.07
CA GLY A 437 -5.94 27.71 -16.35
C GLY A 437 -4.89 27.07 -15.43
N ASN A 438 -3.77 27.72 -15.14
CA ASN A 438 -2.82 27.23 -14.15
C ASN A 438 -3.31 27.56 -12.73
N ALA A 439 -2.98 26.69 -11.79
CA ALA A 439 -3.31 26.91 -10.38
C ALA A 439 -2.50 28.09 -9.82
N ILE A 440 -3.17 29.00 -9.13
CA ILE A 440 -2.56 30.15 -8.45
C ILE A 440 -2.65 29.95 -6.94
N PRO A 441 -1.59 30.33 -6.18
CA PRO A 441 -1.63 30.30 -4.73
C PRO A 441 -2.76 31.15 -4.15
N GLN A 442 -3.30 30.71 -3.02
CA GLN A 442 -4.25 31.47 -2.20
C GLN A 442 -3.52 32.61 -1.48
N THR A 443 -4.27 33.68 -1.22
CA THR A 443 -3.77 34.86 -0.50
C THR A 443 -4.50 35.12 0.81
N ASP A 444 -5.60 34.40 1.08
CA ASP A 444 -6.35 34.53 2.33
C ASP A 444 -5.59 33.85 3.48
N PRO A 445 -5.14 34.62 4.52
CA PRO A 445 -4.41 34.04 5.64
C PRO A 445 -5.18 32.94 6.39
N SER A 446 -6.50 33.09 6.54
CA SER A 446 -7.32 32.11 7.26
C SER A 446 -7.35 30.76 6.54
N MET A 447 -7.37 30.79 5.22
CA MET A 447 -7.31 29.58 4.39
C MET A 447 -5.93 28.93 4.42
N LEU A 448 -4.84 29.73 4.41
CA LEU A 448 -3.47 29.21 4.51
C LEU A 448 -3.22 28.55 5.86
N GLU A 449 -3.69 29.14 6.96
CA GLU A 449 -3.65 28.54 8.29
C GLU A 449 -4.48 27.26 8.36
N GLY A 450 -5.66 27.24 7.73
CA GLY A 450 -6.51 26.07 7.63
C GLY A 450 -5.82 24.90 6.90
N ILE A 451 -5.17 25.18 5.77
CA ILE A 451 -4.39 24.17 5.02
C ILE A 451 -3.24 23.63 5.88
N TRP A 452 -2.52 24.51 6.59
CA TRP A 452 -1.45 24.13 7.50
C TRP A 452 -1.96 23.26 8.67
N ALA A 453 -3.11 23.62 9.24
CA ALA A 453 -3.73 22.87 10.31
C ALA A 453 -4.11 21.44 9.84
N ILE A 454 -4.72 21.28 8.67
CA ILE A 454 -5.05 19.98 8.10
C ILE A 454 -3.77 19.16 7.87
N PHE A 455 -2.74 19.78 7.33
CA PHE A 455 -1.48 19.13 6.98
C PHE A 455 -0.71 18.61 8.21
N CYS A 456 -0.86 19.26 9.38
CA CYS A 456 -0.14 18.90 10.61
C CYS A 456 -1.02 18.20 11.65
N ILE A 457 -2.22 18.71 11.96
CA ILE A 457 -3.02 18.22 13.09
C ILE A 457 -3.56 16.80 12.83
N LEU A 458 -4.06 16.53 11.63
CA LEU A 458 -4.63 15.21 11.33
C LEU A 458 -3.57 14.09 11.40
N PRO A 459 -2.37 14.24 10.80
CA PRO A 459 -1.30 13.29 11.02
C PRO A 459 -0.83 13.21 12.47
N ALA A 460 -0.83 14.32 13.23
CA ALA A 460 -0.48 14.32 14.65
C ALA A 460 -1.42 13.43 15.47
N ILE A 461 -2.73 13.64 15.30
CA ILE A 461 -3.78 12.86 15.95
C ILE A 461 -3.67 11.38 15.54
N ALA A 462 -3.56 11.10 14.24
CA ALA A 462 -3.44 9.75 13.70
C ALA A 462 -2.28 8.99 14.32
N ARG A 463 -1.11 9.62 14.41
CA ARG A 463 0.10 9.03 15.00
C ARG A 463 -0.01 8.84 16.49
N GLY A 464 -0.54 9.83 17.21
CA GLY A 464 -0.77 9.73 18.64
C GLY A 464 -1.67 8.56 18.99
N PHE A 465 -2.83 8.45 18.34
CA PHE A 465 -3.77 7.33 18.56
C PHE A 465 -3.22 5.98 18.10
N TYR A 466 -2.44 5.93 17.02
CA TYR A 466 -1.70 4.72 16.66
C TYR A 466 -0.81 4.25 17.81
N GLY A 467 0.03 5.12 18.36
CA GLY A 467 0.90 4.76 19.48
C GLY A 467 0.12 4.34 20.73
N LEU A 468 -0.94 5.08 21.08
CA LEU A 468 -1.79 4.79 22.23
C LEU A 468 -2.53 3.45 22.09
N SER A 469 -2.93 3.04 20.89
CA SER A 469 -3.57 1.74 20.68
C SER A 469 -2.71 0.59 21.20
N PHE A 470 -1.39 0.65 21.01
CA PHE A 470 -0.48 -0.42 21.43
C PHE A 470 -0.24 -0.50 22.95
N ILE A 471 -0.77 0.46 23.73
CA ILE A 471 -0.86 0.28 25.19
C ILE A 471 -1.74 -0.92 25.55
N LEU A 472 -2.76 -1.19 24.72
CA LEU A 472 -3.68 -2.33 24.87
C LEU A 472 -3.10 -3.66 24.35
N TYR A 473 -1.97 -3.64 23.67
CA TYR A 473 -1.35 -4.83 23.09
C TYR A 473 -0.81 -5.77 24.18
N PRO A 474 -1.32 -7.02 24.27
CA PRO A 474 -1.04 -7.87 25.42
C PRO A 474 0.32 -8.57 25.35
N ILE A 475 0.86 -8.84 24.13
CA ILE A 475 2.06 -9.63 23.94
C ILE A 475 3.31 -8.80 24.27
N HIS A 476 3.82 -8.94 25.48
CA HIS A 476 5.05 -8.26 25.92
C HIS A 476 5.62 -8.86 27.20
N GLY A 477 6.91 -8.62 27.45
CA GLY A 477 7.60 -9.06 28.67
C GLY A 477 7.44 -10.56 28.94
N LYS A 478 7.11 -10.93 30.16
CA LYS A 478 6.98 -12.33 30.60
C LYS A 478 6.05 -13.17 29.73
N MET A 479 4.98 -12.55 29.18
CA MET A 479 4.03 -13.26 28.32
C MET A 479 4.66 -13.63 26.98
N LEU A 480 5.47 -12.73 26.39
CA LEU A 480 6.21 -13.01 25.17
C LEU A 480 7.25 -14.12 25.38
N ASP A 481 7.97 -14.06 26.50
CA ASP A 481 8.97 -15.06 26.86
C ASP A 481 8.33 -16.44 27.06
N GLN A 482 7.23 -16.52 27.82
CA GLN A 482 6.45 -17.73 28.01
C GLN A 482 5.93 -18.30 26.68
N MET A 483 5.28 -17.48 25.87
CA MET A 483 4.76 -17.88 24.58
C MET A 483 5.87 -18.46 23.68
N THR A 484 7.05 -17.82 23.68
CA THR A 484 8.17 -18.26 22.84
C THR A 484 8.69 -19.63 23.26
N VAL A 485 8.81 -19.89 24.58
CA VAL A 485 9.28 -21.17 25.12
C VAL A 485 8.25 -22.25 24.88
N GLU A 486 7.00 -22.04 25.29
CA GLU A 486 5.94 -23.03 25.16
C GLU A 486 5.63 -23.39 23.70
N LEU A 487 5.70 -22.41 22.77
CA LEU A 487 5.58 -22.67 21.32
C LEU A 487 6.75 -23.49 20.77
N ALA A 488 7.97 -23.27 21.26
CA ALA A 488 9.12 -24.05 20.84
C ALA A 488 8.92 -25.54 21.23
N ASP A 489 8.42 -25.81 22.46
CA ASP A 489 8.10 -27.15 22.93
C ASP A 489 6.96 -27.77 22.09
N ILE A 490 5.85 -27.07 21.89
CA ILE A 490 4.70 -27.52 21.06
C ILE A 490 5.15 -27.89 19.65
N ARG A 491 6.00 -27.05 19.04
CA ARG A 491 6.52 -27.29 17.69
C ARG A 491 7.48 -28.46 17.62
N ALA A 492 8.32 -28.64 18.65
CA ALA A 492 9.20 -29.78 18.76
C ALA A 492 8.42 -31.08 18.89
N ASP A 493 7.37 -31.12 19.75
CA ASP A 493 6.51 -32.29 19.92
C ASP A 493 5.79 -32.68 18.63
N ARG A 494 5.25 -31.69 17.88
CA ARG A 494 4.62 -31.94 16.58
C ARG A 494 5.59 -32.49 15.53
N LEU A 495 6.81 -31.98 15.50
CA LEU A 495 7.84 -32.50 14.59
C LEU A 495 8.17 -33.95 14.93
N ALA A 496 8.35 -34.28 16.23
CA ALA A 496 8.60 -35.66 16.68
C ALA A 496 7.43 -36.58 16.36
N GLU A 497 6.20 -36.13 16.45
CA GLU A 497 5.00 -36.87 16.07
C GLU A 497 4.93 -37.14 14.56
N GLN A 498 5.23 -36.12 13.75
CA GLN A 498 5.30 -36.26 12.29
C GLN A 498 6.39 -37.25 11.85
N GLU A 499 7.56 -37.16 12.46
CA GLU A 499 8.66 -38.14 12.20
C GLU A 499 8.26 -39.58 12.57
N LYS A 500 7.56 -39.78 13.69
CA LYS A 500 7.05 -41.10 14.07
C LYS A 500 6.02 -41.63 13.06
N LEU A 501 5.06 -40.79 12.65
CA LEU A 501 4.06 -41.18 11.67
C LEU A 501 4.69 -41.52 10.31
N GLN A 502 5.70 -40.75 9.87
CA GLN A 502 6.45 -41.07 8.66
C GLN A 502 7.20 -42.39 8.78
N GLN A 503 7.85 -42.66 9.92
CA GLN A 503 8.52 -43.95 10.18
C GLN A 503 7.54 -45.12 10.22
N GLU A 504 6.36 -44.95 10.83
CA GLU A 504 5.30 -45.97 10.86
C GLU A 504 4.76 -46.25 9.44
N GLN A 505 4.58 -45.22 8.62
CA GLN A 505 4.16 -45.36 7.22
C GLN A 505 5.23 -46.11 6.39
N LEU A 506 6.50 -45.76 6.56
CA LEU A 506 7.61 -46.44 5.92
C LEU A 506 7.71 -47.94 6.35
N ASN A 507 7.55 -48.24 7.64
CA ASN A 507 7.59 -49.60 8.14
C ASN A 507 6.39 -50.45 7.70
N ASN A 508 5.20 -49.84 7.55
CA ASN A 508 4.01 -50.57 7.06
C ASN A 508 4.13 -50.89 5.56
N ASN A 509 4.73 -49.97 4.78
CA ASN A 509 4.93 -50.19 3.34
C ASN A 509 6.07 -51.15 3.01
N THR A 510 6.98 -51.42 3.96
CA THR A 510 8.05 -52.43 3.79
C THR A 510 7.60 -53.83 4.19
N ASN A 511 6.41 -54.00 4.81
CA ASN A 511 5.87 -55.30 5.25
C ASN A 511 4.74 -55.82 4.33
N ASP A 512 4.31 -55.09 3.34
CA ASP A 512 3.43 -55.50 2.23
C ASP A 512 4.25 -55.77 0.96
#